data_dd59a665a97b88be607dba7cf8ad450d
#
_entry.id   dd59a665a97b88be607dba7cf8ad450d
#
_cell.length_a   1.000
_cell.length_b   1.000
_cell.length_c   1.000
_cell.angle_alpha   90.00
_cell.angle_beta   90.00
_cell.angle_gamma   90.00
#
_symmetry.space_group_name_H-M   'P 1'
#
loop_
_entity.id
_entity.type
_entity.pdbx_description
1 polymer ?
#
loop_
_entity_poly.entity_id
_entity_poly.type
_entity_poly.pdbx_seq_one_letter_code
_entity_poly.pdbx_strand_id
1 'polypeptide(L)'
;MLGLMQDVPLNLPNLIRHAERLHPEKTVITKTAYIAAPCMGAVLHTLNLRLFPDDIAYIVEHALDRVLILDKSLWPLWEKVAPKVACVRDIIVIDDAPGPKIPGTHDFEELIDRSEPLAYALDLPERQAAAMCYTSGTTGHPKGVVYSHRSNVLHSYAISLVDCFALSERDVSILVVPMFHANAWGLPYACLMIGADIVFPGRFMVPDMIAPLMVETGVTCGGGIGAVGGVGAG
;
A
#
# COMPACT_ATOMS: atom_id res chain seq x y z
N MET A 1 4.16 27.00 -26.65
CA MET A 1 4.71 27.76 -25.50
C MET A 1 4.40 26.95 -24.26
N LEU A 2 5.41 26.58 -23.47
CA LEU A 2 5.21 25.96 -22.16
C LEU A 2 4.78 27.03 -21.16
N GLY A 3 4.01 26.66 -20.14
CA GLY A 3 3.68 27.57 -19.03
C GLY A 3 4.94 27.94 -18.24
N LEU A 4 4.92 29.12 -17.60
CA LEU A 4 6.04 29.62 -16.80
C LEU A 4 6.02 29.10 -15.35
N MET A 5 5.11 28.17 -15.02
CA MET A 5 5.03 27.53 -13.72
C MET A 5 6.05 26.38 -13.62
N GLN A 6 6.20 25.82 -12.42
CA GLN A 6 7.11 24.72 -12.16
C GLN A 6 6.81 23.53 -13.08
N ASP A 7 7.83 23.01 -13.73
CA ASP A 7 7.79 21.78 -14.52
C ASP A 7 8.32 20.63 -13.66
N VAL A 8 7.47 20.16 -12.74
CA VAL A 8 7.80 19.06 -11.82
C VAL A 8 6.94 17.84 -12.18
N PRO A 9 7.55 16.65 -12.38
CA PRO A 9 6.81 15.44 -12.67
C PRO A 9 5.80 15.09 -11.56
N LEU A 10 4.58 14.74 -11.94
CA LEU A 10 3.56 14.25 -11.01
C LEU A 10 3.88 12.79 -10.62
N ASN A 11 4.92 12.61 -9.83
CA ASN A 11 5.34 11.31 -9.34
C ASN A 11 5.25 11.22 -7.80
N LEU A 12 5.14 9.98 -7.29
CA LEU A 12 5.01 9.73 -5.86
C LEU A 12 6.21 10.20 -5.04
N PRO A 13 7.48 10.06 -5.49
CA PRO A 13 8.61 10.63 -4.76
C PRO A 13 8.48 12.14 -4.47
N ASN A 14 8.00 12.92 -5.44
CA ASN A 14 7.77 14.35 -5.23
C ASN A 14 6.64 14.63 -4.24
N LEU A 15 5.57 13.80 -4.24
CA LEU A 15 4.48 13.88 -3.27
C LEU A 15 5.00 13.60 -1.85
N ILE A 16 5.80 12.54 -1.67
CA ILE A 16 6.36 12.17 -0.36
C ILE A 16 7.32 13.26 0.14
N ARG A 17 8.19 13.78 -0.73
CA ARG A 17 9.08 14.90 -0.37
C ARG A 17 8.30 16.16 0.03
N HIS A 18 7.15 16.41 -0.58
CA HIS A 18 6.25 17.51 -0.19
C HIS A 18 5.71 17.27 1.23
N ALA A 19 5.22 16.07 1.52
CA ALA A 19 4.74 15.69 2.86
C ALA A 19 5.83 15.87 3.93
N GLU A 20 7.03 15.34 3.68
CA GLU A 20 8.20 15.46 4.57
C GLU A 20 8.56 16.91 4.89
N ARG A 21 8.47 17.81 3.91
CA ARG A 21 8.81 19.24 4.10
C ARG A 21 7.74 20.03 4.83
N LEU A 22 6.46 19.76 4.61
CA LEU A 22 5.36 20.55 5.16
C LEU A 22 4.79 19.97 6.43
N HIS A 23 4.90 18.65 6.63
CA HIS A 23 4.30 17.92 7.74
C HIS A 23 5.31 16.98 8.43
N PRO A 24 6.50 17.47 8.82
CA PRO A 24 7.58 16.61 9.36
C PRO A 24 7.22 15.95 10.70
N GLU A 25 6.25 16.50 11.44
CA GLU A 25 5.77 15.98 12.72
C GLU A 25 4.73 14.86 12.59
N LYS A 26 4.21 14.64 11.37
CA LYS A 26 3.18 13.62 11.14
C LYS A 26 3.77 12.22 11.13
N THR A 27 3.11 11.33 11.84
CA THR A 27 3.57 9.94 11.99
C THR A 27 2.79 9.02 11.09
N VAL A 28 3.50 8.25 10.28
CA VAL A 28 2.94 7.14 9.51
C VAL A 28 3.42 5.85 10.14
N ILE A 29 2.54 5.21 10.90
CA ILE A 29 2.82 3.89 11.47
C ILE A 29 2.43 2.85 10.45
N THR A 30 3.37 2.44 9.59
CA THR A 30 3.10 1.48 8.52
C THR A 30 4.30 0.61 8.19
N LYS A 31 4.02 -0.50 7.49
CA LYS A 31 5.06 -1.26 6.80
C LYS A 31 5.52 -0.47 5.58
N THR A 32 6.76 -0.08 5.60
CA THR A 32 7.42 0.90 4.72
C THR A 32 7.35 0.53 3.23
N ALA A 33 7.22 -0.76 2.88
CA ALA A 33 7.24 -1.24 1.50
C ALA A 33 6.17 -0.61 0.59
N TYR A 34 4.99 -0.25 1.12
CA TYR A 34 3.92 0.35 0.33
C TYR A 34 4.32 1.70 -0.29
N ILE A 35 5.08 2.49 0.44
CA ILE A 35 5.54 3.81 -0.01
C ILE A 35 6.90 3.69 -0.72
N ALA A 36 7.82 2.90 -0.15
CA ALA A 36 9.18 2.80 -0.65
C ALA A 36 9.26 2.19 -2.05
N ALA A 37 8.52 1.11 -2.33
CA ALA A 37 8.60 0.43 -3.62
C ALA A 37 8.34 1.37 -4.82
N PRO A 38 7.23 2.12 -4.91
CA PRO A 38 7.04 3.05 -6.01
C PRO A 38 8.05 4.21 -5.98
N CYS A 39 8.50 4.67 -4.81
CA CYS A 39 9.44 5.78 -4.71
C CYS A 39 10.86 5.43 -5.19
N MET A 40 11.22 4.15 -5.21
CA MET A 40 12.48 3.69 -5.80
C MET A 40 12.34 3.26 -7.27
N GLY A 41 11.15 3.43 -7.87
CA GLY A 41 10.87 3.09 -9.28
C GLY A 41 10.43 1.64 -9.50
N ALA A 42 10.17 0.88 -8.44
CA ALA A 42 9.54 -0.43 -8.54
C ALA A 42 8.01 -0.32 -8.62
N VAL A 43 7.35 -1.40 -9.06
CA VAL A 43 5.89 -1.48 -9.11
C VAL A 43 5.40 -2.22 -7.88
N LEU A 44 4.65 -1.54 -7.02
CA LEU A 44 4.01 -2.16 -5.87
C LEU A 44 2.85 -3.05 -6.34
N HIS A 45 2.88 -4.32 -5.96
CA HIS A 45 1.76 -5.24 -6.18
C HIS A 45 1.25 -5.79 -4.84
N THR A 46 0.02 -5.45 -4.48
CA THR A 46 -0.61 -5.88 -3.23
C THR A 46 -1.54 -7.06 -3.48
N LEU A 47 -1.24 -8.20 -2.84
CA LEU A 47 -1.96 -9.47 -3.04
C LEU A 47 -3.17 -9.60 -2.12
N ASN A 48 -4.28 -10.12 -2.66
CA ASN A 48 -5.47 -10.45 -1.88
C ASN A 48 -5.30 -11.79 -1.18
N LEU A 49 -5.05 -11.75 0.12
CA LEU A 49 -4.85 -12.94 0.97
C LEU A 49 -6.12 -13.77 1.20
N ARG A 50 -7.29 -13.30 0.75
CA ARG A 50 -8.59 -13.99 0.89
C ARG A 50 -8.90 -14.91 -0.29
N LEU A 51 -8.08 -14.88 -1.33
CA LEU A 51 -8.21 -15.75 -2.49
C LEU A 51 -7.68 -17.16 -2.20
N PHE A 52 -8.11 -18.12 -3.01
CA PHE A 52 -7.53 -19.45 -2.96
C PHE A 52 -6.05 -19.43 -3.40
N PRO A 53 -5.21 -20.35 -2.88
CA PRO A 53 -3.79 -20.41 -3.25
C PRO A 53 -3.54 -20.48 -4.76
N ASP A 54 -4.42 -21.14 -5.52
CA ASP A 54 -4.31 -21.26 -6.97
C ASP A 54 -4.52 -19.90 -7.68
N ASP A 55 -5.45 -19.10 -7.19
CA ASP A 55 -5.68 -17.76 -7.73
C ASP A 55 -4.51 -16.84 -7.40
N ILE A 56 -3.96 -16.93 -6.19
CA ILE A 56 -2.78 -16.17 -5.80
C ILE A 56 -1.59 -16.57 -6.67
N ALA A 57 -1.36 -17.86 -6.88
CA ALA A 57 -0.29 -18.35 -7.74
C ALA A 57 -0.43 -17.83 -9.19
N TYR A 58 -1.65 -17.91 -9.74
CA TYR A 58 -1.94 -17.35 -11.06
C TYR A 58 -1.62 -15.85 -11.13
N ILE A 59 -2.06 -15.08 -10.15
CA ILE A 59 -1.84 -13.63 -10.10
C ILE A 59 -0.36 -13.29 -10.04
N VAL A 60 0.39 -13.93 -9.15
CA VAL A 60 1.84 -13.71 -8.97
C VAL A 60 2.60 -14.06 -10.26
N GLU A 61 2.28 -15.20 -10.87
CA GLU A 61 2.94 -15.66 -12.10
C GLU A 61 2.57 -14.79 -13.31
N HIS A 62 1.30 -14.39 -13.43
CA HIS A 62 0.82 -13.52 -14.50
C HIS A 62 1.39 -12.09 -14.40
N ALA A 63 1.57 -11.58 -13.18
CA ALA A 63 2.19 -10.29 -12.92
C ALA A 63 3.72 -10.31 -13.10
N LEU A 64 4.33 -11.49 -13.10
CA LEU A 64 5.78 -11.70 -13.10
C LEU A 64 6.46 -11.05 -11.88
N ASP A 65 5.86 -11.24 -10.71
CA ASP A 65 6.39 -10.71 -9.45
C ASP A 65 7.76 -11.32 -9.16
N ARG A 66 8.76 -10.50 -8.91
CA ARG A 66 10.15 -10.95 -8.71
C ARG A 66 10.55 -11.00 -7.25
N VAL A 67 10.02 -10.09 -6.46
CA VAL A 67 10.31 -9.97 -5.03
C VAL A 67 9.00 -10.08 -4.27
N LEU A 68 8.94 -11.00 -3.32
CA LEU A 68 7.82 -11.17 -2.41
C LEU A 68 8.21 -10.63 -1.04
N ILE A 69 7.41 -9.74 -0.48
CA ILE A 69 7.52 -9.29 0.92
C ILE A 69 6.29 -9.81 1.66
N LEU A 70 6.50 -10.59 2.71
CA LEU A 70 5.38 -11.16 3.47
C LEU A 70 5.67 -11.23 4.96
N ASP A 71 4.63 -11.16 5.75
CA ASP A 71 4.68 -11.44 7.17
C ASP A 71 4.94 -12.93 7.41
N LYS A 72 5.81 -13.27 8.35
CA LYS A 72 6.15 -14.65 8.70
C LYS A 72 4.91 -15.49 9.05
N SER A 73 3.94 -14.85 9.70
CA SER A 73 2.64 -15.46 10.02
C SER A 73 1.82 -15.87 8.78
N LEU A 74 2.17 -15.39 7.58
CA LEU A 74 1.55 -15.78 6.31
C LEU A 74 2.31 -16.89 5.58
N TRP A 75 3.42 -17.35 6.14
CA TRP A 75 4.24 -18.41 5.53
C TRP A 75 3.44 -19.68 5.19
N PRO A 76 2.53 -20.20 6.04
CA PRO A 76 1.72 -21.36 5.71
C PRO A 76 0.80 -21.19 4.48
N LEU A 77 0.44 -19.95 4.13
CA LEU A 77 -0.26 -19.66 2.89
C LEU A 77 0.70 -19.72 1.71
N TRP A 78 1.89 -19.11 1.86
CA TRP A 78 2.90 -19.10 0.80
C TRP A 78 3.39 -20.51 0.44
N GLU A 79 3.56 -21.40 1.40
CA GLU A 79 3.92 -22.81 1.15
C GLU A 79 2.96 -23.53 0.19
N LYS A 80 1.69 -23.13 0.16
CA LYS A 80 0.69 -23.67 -0.77
C LYS A 80 0.75 -23.02 -2.15
N VAL A 81 1.27 -21.81 -2.24
CA VAL A 81 1.40 -21.01 -3.47
C VAL A 81 2.73 -21.30 -4.18
N ALA A 82 3.81 -21.33 -3.43
CA ALA A 82 5.19 -21.43 -3.93
C ALA A 82 5.43 -22.54 -4.96
N PRO A 83 4.90 -23.78 -4.81
CA PRO A 83 5.13 -24.85 -5.79
C PRO A 83 4.59 -24.56 -7.20
N LYS A 84 3.74 -23.55 -7.35
CA LYS A 84 3.07 -23.17 -8.60
C LYS A 84 3.60 -21.86 -9.18
N VAL A 85 4.64 -21.27 -8.55
CA VAL A 85 5.21 -19.97 -8.92
C VAL A 85 6.70 -20.15 -9.22
N ALA A 86 7.12 -19.70 -10.40
CA ALA A 86 8.52 -19.75 -10.85
C ALA A 86 9.17 -18.36 -10.99
N CYS A 87 8.37 -17.30 -11.05
CA CYS A 87 8.86 -15.94 -11.32
C CYS A 87 9.50 -15.26 -10.10
N VAL A 88 9.12 -15.62 -8.87
CA VAL A 88 9.64 -15.05 -7.62
C VAL A 88 11.08 -15.52 -7.39
N ARG A 89 11.99 -14.56 -7.23
CA ARG A 89 13.44 -14.80 -7.04
C ARG A 89 13.88 -14.60 -5.61
N ASP A 90 13.33 -13.59 -4.97
CA ASP A 90 13.70 -13.18 -3.62
C ASP A 90 12.45 -13.10 -2.74
N ILE A 91 12.56 -13.64 -1.53
CA ILE A 91 11.50 -13.59 -0.52
C ILE A 91 12.05 -12.87 0.70
N ILE A 92 11.40 -11.77 1.07
CA ILE A 92 11.73 -10.96 2.23
C ILE A 92 10.65 -11.19 3.29
N VAL A 93 11.06 -11.62 4.47
CA VAL A 93 10.14 -11.96 5.57
C VAL A 93 10.20 -10.89 6.65
N ILE A 94 9.03 -10.41 7.05
CA ILE A 94 8.83 -9.57 8.22
C ILE A 94 8.54 -10.49 9.41
N ASP A 95 9.35 -10.44 10.46
CA ASP A 95 9.26 -11.35 11.60
C ASP A 95 8.17 -10.92 12.60
N ASP A 96 6.91 -11.15 12.25
CA ASP A 96 5.71 -10.84 13.04
C ASP A 96 5.18 -12.03 13.87
N ALA A 97 5.86 -13.17 13.86
CA ALA A 97 5.42 -14.39 14.52
C ALA A 97 6.59 -15.18 15.15
N PRO A 98 6.35 -15.88 16.25
CA PRO A 98 7.39 -16.70 16.91
C PRO A 98 7.88 -17.82 16.01
N GLY A 99 9.09 -18.32 16.28
CA GLY A 99 9.71 -19.46 15.59
C GLY A 99 11.02 -19.09 14.88
N PRO A 100 11.72 -20.07 14.32
CA PRO A 100 13.00 -19.86 13.66
C PRO A 100 12.87 -19.03 12.38
N LYS A 101 13.98 -18.47 11.92
CA LYS A 101 14.07 -17.88 10.58
C LYS A 101 13.79 -18.93 9.51
N ILE A 102 13.14 -18.50 8.44
CA ILE A 102 12.78 -19.38 7.32
C ILE A 102 13.99 -19.52 6.40
N PRO A 103 14.48 -20.73 6.16
CA PRO A 103 15.63 -20.94 5.28
C PRO A 103 15.37 -20.45 3.84
N GLY A 104 16.38 -19.84 3.23
CA GLY A 104 16.30 -19.37 1.84
C GLY A 104 15.54 -18.05 1.67
N THR A 105 15.26 -17.34 2.76
CA THR A 105 14.62 -16.01 2.73
C THR A 105 15.56 -14.94 3.30
N HIS A 106 15.24 -13.68 3.03
CA HIS A 106 15.87 -12.52 3.64
C HIS A 106 15.00 -12.02 4.81
N ASP A 107 15.64 -11.59 5.88
CA ASP A 107 14.98 -10.89 6.99
C ASP A 107 14.85 -9.41 6.65
N PHE A 108 13.66 -8.84 6.85
CA PHE A 108 13.36 -7.45 6.49
C PHE A 108 14.20 -6.45 7.30
N GLU A 109 14.28 -6.62 8.62
CA GLU A 109 15.01 -5.70 9.48
C GLU A 109 16.53 -5.79 9.23
N GLU A 110 17.06 -7.00 9.05
CA GLU A 110 18.47 -7.17 8.70
C GLU A 110 18.83 -6.54 7.34
N LEU A 111 17.90 -6.55 6.38
CA LEU A 111 18.12 -5.86 5.11
C LEU A 111 18.15 -4.35 5.30
N ILE A 112 17.27 -3.79 6.11
CA ILE A 112 17.23 -2.36 6.41
C ILE A 112 18.52 -1.93 7.14
N ASP A 113 18.91 -2.65 8.20
CA ASP A 113 20.06 -2.31 9.04
C ASP A 113 21.39 -2.26 8.27
N ARG A 114 21.56 -3.11 7.24
CA ARG A 114 22.78 -3.18 6.43
C ARG A 114 22.72 -2.35 5.14
N SER A 115 21.60 -1.71 4.86
CA SER A 115 21.43 -0.93 3.62
C SER A 115 21.69 0.55 3.88
N GLU A 116 22.34 1.19 2.91
CA GLU A 116 22.46 2.65 2.93
C GLU A 116 21.13 3.29 2.47
N PRO A 117 20.72 4.43 3.05
CA PRO A 117 19.53 5.13 2.63
C PRO A 117 19.55 5.49 1.15
N LEU A 118 18.52 5.16 0.42
CA LEU A 118 18.38 5.53 -0.99
C LEU A 118 17.78 6.94 -1.09
N ALA A 119 18.41 7.80 -1.89
CA ALA A 119 17.82 9.08 -2.23
C ALA A 119 16.54 8.89 -3.06
N TYR A 120 15.58 9.80 -2.89
CA TYR A 120 14.35 9.78 -3.71
C TYR A 120 14.67 9.91 -5.20
N ALA A 121 14.10 9.03 -6.02
CA ALA A 121 14.16 9.11 -7.47
C ALA A 121 13.16 10.17 -7.98
N LEU A 122 13.49 11.45 -7.79
CA LEU A 122 12.57 12.57 -8.07
C LEU A 122 12.30 12.80 -9.56
N ASP A 123 13.11 12.24 -10.43
CA ASP A 123 13.07 12.32 -11.89
C ASP A 123 12.33 11.15 -12.55
N LEU A 124 11.73 10.25 -11.76
CA LEU A 124 10.93 9.16 -12.32
C LEU A 124 9.85 9.69 -13.27
N PRO A 125 9.75 9.10 -14.49
CA PRO A 125 8.71 9.49 -15.42
C PRO A 125 7.31 9.32 -14.81
N GLU A 126 6.50 10.35 -14.82
CA GLU A 126 5.16 10.32 -14.21
C GLU A 126 4.22 9.26 -14.81
N ARG A 127 4.47 8.82 -16.05
CA ARG A 127 3.71 7.76 -16.72
C ARG A 127 4.22 6.35 -16.43
N GLN A 128 5.35 6.22 -15.73
CA GLN A 128 5.84 4.92 -15.30
C GLN A 128 4.85 4.26 -14.35
N ALA A 129 4.74 2.92 -14.42
CA ALA A 129 3.96 2.14 -13.49
C ALA A 129 4.50 2.31 -12.06
N ALA A 130 3.62 2.55 -11.12
CA ALA A 130 3.94 2.72 -9.69
C ALA A 130 3.30 1.63 -8.83
N ALA A 131 2.11 1.17 -9.21
CA ALA A 131 1.38 0.17 -8.46
C ALA A 131 0.49 -0.69 -9.37
N MET A 132 0.12 -1.87 -8.88
CA MET A 132 -0.78 -2.79 -9.56
C MET A 132 -1.70 -3.47 -8.54
N CYS A 133 -2.96 -3.68 -8.93
CA CYS A 133 -3.93 -4.50 -8.21
C CYS A 133 -4.65 -5.43 -9.18
N TYR A 134 -5.11 -6.58 -8.67
CA TYR A 134 -5.94 -7.51 -9.44
C TYR A 134 -7.40 -7.41 -9.00
N THR A 135 -8.29 -7.40 -9.99
CA THR A 135 -9.74 -7.49 -9.73
C THR A 135 -10.15 -8.95 -9.74
N SER A 136 -11.10 -9.33 -8.87
CA SER A 136 -11.79 -10.61 -8.99
C SER A 136 -12.63 -10.57 -10.26
N GLY A 137 -12.16 -11.23 -11.32
CA GLY A 137 -12.91 -11.32 -12.59
C GLY A 137 -14.27 -11.99 -12.36
N THR A 138 -15.37 -11.31 -12.70
CA THR A 138 -16.71 -11.90 -12.63
C THR A 138 -16.95 -12.95 -13.71
N THR A 139 -16.08 -13.02 -14.72
CA THR A 139 -16.23 -13.90 -15.90
C THR A 139 -14.89 -14.47 -16.36
N GLY A 140 -14.07 -15.03 -15.46
CA GLY A 140 -12.79 -15.63 -15.84
C GLY A 140 -11.65 -15.31 -14.86
N HIS A 141 -10.41 -15.41 -15.33
CA HIS A 141 -9.22 -15.15 -14.52
C HIS A 141 -9.16 -13.69 -14.04
N PRO A 142 -8.58 -13.43 -12.85
CA PRO A 142 -8.33 -12.09 -12.36
C PRO A 142 -7.54 -11.24 -13.37
N LYS A 143 -7.89 -9.95 -13.46
CA LYS A 143 -7.24 -9.00 -14.37
C LYS A 143 -6.43 -7.99 -13.60
N GLY A 144 -5.18 -7.76 -14.01
CA GLY A 144 -4.30 -6.75 -13.45
C GLY A 144 -4.65 -5.34 -13.96
N VAL A 145 -4.73 -4.39 -13.04
CA VAL A 145 -4.87 -2.95 -13.34
C VAL A 145 -3.61 -2.25 -12.87
N VAL A 146 -2.92 -1.59 -13.78
CA VAL A 146 -1.65 -0.90 -13.52
C VAL A 146 -1.91 0.60 -13.36
N TYR A 147 -1.42 1.17 -12.28
CA TYR A 147 -1.51 2.59 -11.96
C TYR A 147 -0.16 3.27 -12.17
N SER A 148 -0.13 4.37 -12.92
CA SER A 148 1.07 5.19 -13.07
C SER A 148 1.28 6.09 -11.85
N HIS A 149 2.49 6.65 -11.69
CA HIS A 149 2.74 7.71 -10.72
C HIS A 149 1.74 8.86 -10.88
N ARG A 150 1.56 9.34 -12.13
CA ARG A 150 0.62 10.41 -12.45
C ARG A 150 -0.80 10.10 -12.01
N SER A 151 -1.31 8.89 -12.30
CA SER A 151 -2.68 8.53 -11.92
C SER A 151 -2.87 8.51 -10.40
N ASN A 152 -1.88 8.03 -9.64
CA ASN A 152 -1.92 8.05 -8.17
C ASN A 152 -1.91 9.48 -7.61
N VAL A 153 -1.06 10.37 -8.15
CA VAL A 153 -1.00 11.77 -7.70
C VAL A 153 -2.31 12.50 -8.01
N LEU A 154 -2.82 12.41 -9.24
CA LEU A 154 -4.07 13.05 -9.63
C LEU A 154 -5.27 12.51 -8.84
N HIS A 155 -5.29 11.20 -8.58
CA HIS A 155 -6.31 10.59 -7.73
C HIS A 155 -6.23 11.09 -6.29
N SER A 156 -5.02 11.25 -5.72
CA SER A 156 -4.83 11.81 -4.39
C SER A 156 -5.41 13.22 -4.26
N TYR A 157 -5.23 14.08 -5.27
CA TYR A 157 -5.90 15.37 -5.32
C TYR A 157 -7.42 15.22 -5.37
N ALA A 158 -7.94 14.35 -6.26
CA ALA A 158 -9.37 14.19 -6.46
C ALA A 158 -10.09 13.72 -5.20
N ILE A 159 -9.56 12.72 -4.50
CA ILE A 159 -10.21 12.19 -3.29
C ILE A 159 -10.10 13.13 -2.10
N SER A 160 -9.15 14.09 -2.10
CA SER A 160 -9.01 15.09 -1.04
C SER A 160 -10.00 16.24 -1.18
N LEU A 161 -10.71 16.36 -2.31
CA LEU A 161 -11.70 17.43 -2.53
C LEU A 161 -12.87 17.34 -1.56
N VAL A 162 -13.50 18.48 -1.32
CA VAL A 162 -14.65 18.65 -0.39
C VAL A 162 -15.81 17.71 -0.74
N ASP A 163 -16.07 17.51 -2.03
CA ASP A 163 -17.15 16.66 -2.53
C ASP A 163 -16.80 15.15 -2.52
N CYS A 164 -15.65 14.77 -1.95
CA CYS A 164 -15.20 13.38 -1.82
C CYS A 164 -14.92 13.03 -0.35
N PHE A 165 -13.64 12.96 0.07
CA PHE A 165 -13.31 12.69 1.48
C PHE A 165 -13.10 13.96 2.30
N ALA A 166 -13.00 15.13 1.67
CA ALA A 166 -12.75 16.42 2.33
C ALA A 166 -11.57 16.39 3.32
N LEU A 167 -10.48 15.68 2.95
CA LEU A 167 -9.33 15.48 3.83
C LEU A 167 -8.63 16.80 4.18
N SER A 168 -8.26 16.92 5.44
CA SER A 168 -7.47 18.04 5.97
C SER A 168 -6.30 17.54 6.84
N GLU A 169 -5.33 18.39 7.12
CA GLU A 169 -4.21 18.10 8.03
C GLU A 169 -4.63 17.80 9.48
N ARG A 170 -5.89 18.05 9.82
CA ARG A 170 -6.46 17.80 11.16
C ARG A 170 -7.07 16.41 11.28
N ASP A 171 -7.18 15.69 10.15
CA ASP A 171 -7.83 14.40 10.14
C ASP A 171 -6.90 13.29 10.57
N VAL A 172 -7.50 12.29 11.21
CA VAL A 172 -6.92 10.97 11.49
C VAL A 172 -7.71 9.97 10.66
N SER A 173 -7.12 9.46 9.59
CA SER A 173 -7.78 8.57 8.64
C SER A 173 -7.46 7.11 8.95
N ILE A 174 -8.49 6.27 9.11
CA ILE A 174 -8.31 4.82 9.22
C ILE A 174 -8.49 4.14 7.85
N LEU A 175 -7.56 3.27 7.51
CA LEU A 175 -7.56 2.56 6.23
C LEU A 175 -8.24 1.19 6.35
N VAL A 176 -9.57 1.18 6.35
CA VAL A 176 -10.38 -0.06 6.39
C VAL A 176 -10.47 -0.72 5.01
N VAL A 177 -10.32 0.06 3.93
CA VAL A 177 -10.24 -0.51 2.58
C VAL A 177 -8.96 -1.32 2.45
N PRO A 178 -9.03 -2.60 2.04
CA PRO A 178 -7.84 -3.42 1.91
C PRO A 178 -6.84 -2.85 0.90
N MET A 179 -5.54 -2.97 1.22
CA MET A 179 -4.45 -2.48 0.37
C MET A 179 -4.44 -3.11 -1.03
N PHE A 180 -4.92 -4.34 -1.16
CA PHE A 180 -5.02 -5.04 -2.43
C PHE A 180 -6.22 -4.58 -3.30
N HIS A 181 -7.12 -3.75 -2.76
CA HIS A 181 -8.25 -3.20 -3.51
C HIS A 181 -7.97 -1.75 -3.89
N ALA A 182 -7.63 -1.54 -5.18
CA ALA A 182 -7.24 -0.24 -5.73
C ALA A 182 -6.25 0.53 -4.82
N ASN A 183 -5.29 -0.19 -4.21
CA ASN A 183 -4.29 0.34 -3.28
C ASN A 183 -4.93 1.16 -2.13
N ALA A 184 -5.91 0.57 -1.45
CA ALA A 184 -6.71 1.24 -0.41
C ALA A 184 -7.32 2.56 -0.91
N TRP A 185 -7.81 2.59 -2.15
CA TRP A 185 -8.34 3.78 -2.84
C TRP A 185 -7.38 4.96 -2.89
N GLY A 186 -6.07 4.72 -2.85
CA GLY A 186 -5.05 5.77 -2.86
C GLY A 186 -5.04 6.66 -1.61
N LEU A 187 -5.86 6.36 -0.60
CA LEU A 187 -5.92 7.12 0.66
C LEU A 187 -4.55 7.31 1.33
N PRO A 188 -3.63 6.32 1.36
CA PRO A 188 -2.31 6.53 1.94
C PRO A 188 -1.56 7.71 1.31
N TYR A 189 -1.59 7.82 -0.01
CA TYR A 189 -0.93 8.91 -0.72
C TYR A 189 -1.65 10.24 -0.52
N ALA A 190 -2.98 10.24 -0.49
CA ALA A 190 -3.77 11.44 -0.23
C ALA A 190 -3.54 11.99 1.17
N CYS A 191 -3.55 11.14 2.19
CA CYS A 191 -3.28 11.54 3.57
C CYS A 191 -1.87 12.15 3.71
N LEU A 192 -0.85 11.51 3.12
CA LEU A 192 0.51 12.04 3.11
C LEU A 192 0.57 13.41 2.41
N MET A 193 -0.10 13.57 1.27
CA MET A 193 -0.12 14.82 0.51
C MET A 193 -0.72 15.97 1.31
N ILE A 194 -1.78 15.71 2.07
CA ILE A 194 -2.51 16.73 2.86
C ILE A 194 -1.92 16.92 4.26
N GLY A 195 -1.16 15.93 4.78
CA GLY A 195 -0.66 15.92 6.15
C GLY A 195 -1.67 15.37 7.15
N ALA A 196 -2.61 14.53 6.74
CA ALA A 196 -3.49 13.81 7.66
C ALA A 196 -2.75 12.63 8.30
N ASP A 197 -3.07 12.35 9.57
CA ASP A 197 -2.55 11.15 10.23
C ASP A 197 -3.19 9.89 9.68
N ILE A 198 -2.46 8.77 9.69
CA ILE A 198 -2.92 7.51 9.11
C ILE A 198 -2.88 6.39 10.15
N VAL A 199 -4.00 5.69 10.28
CA VAL A 199 -4.13 4.50 11.11
C VAL A 199 -4.29 3.27 10.22
N PHE A 200 -3.37 2.32 10.35
CA PHE A 200 -3.45 1.02 9.67
C PHE A 200 -3.99 -0.03 10.63
N PRO A 201 -5.19 -0.58 10.41
CA PRO A 201 -5.84 -1.51 11.36
C PRO A 201 -5.21 -2.92 11.35
N GLY A 202 -4.17 -3.15 10.54
CA GLY A 202 -3.56 -4.46 10.39
C GLY A 202 -4.43 -5.43 9.59
N ARG A 203 -4.17 -6.73 9.75
CA ARG A 203 -4.86 -7.78 8.96
C ARG A 203 -6.23 -8.22 9.54
N PHE A 204 -6.47 -7.97 10.80
CA PHE A 204 -7.70 -8.38 11.49
C PHE A 204 -8.72 -7.24 11.51
N MET A 205 -9.29 -6.97 10.33
CA MET A 205 -10.29 -5.91 10.14
C MET A 205 -11.68 -6.42 10.52
N VAL A 206 -11.87 -6.75 11.79
CA VAL A 206 -13.18 -7.12 12.36
C VAL A 206 -13.68 -6.00 13.28
N PRO A 207 -15.01 -5.82 13.43
CA PRO A 207 -15.59 -4.72 14.21
C PRO A 207 -15.02 -4.59 15.62
N ASP A 208 -14.86 -5.71 16.33
CA ASP A 208 -14.37 -5.74 17.72
C ASP A 208 -12.92 -5.27 17.87
N MET A 209 -12.13 -5.30 16.78
CA MET A 209 -10.75 -4.79 16.75
C MET A 209 -10.68 -3.35 16.25
N ILE A 210 -11.53 -3.01 15.28
CA ILE A 210 -11.51 -1.68 14.64
C ILE A 210 -12.13 -0.62 15.57
N ALA A 211 -13.26 -0.90 16.22
CA ALA A 211 -13.95 0.10 17.02
C ALA A 211 -13.09 0.63 18.21
N PRO A 212 -12.44 -0.21 19.03
CA PRO A 212 -11.52 0.27 20.05
C PRO A 212 -10.36 1.08 19.48
N LEU A 213 -9.76 0.62 18.37
CA LEU A 213 -8.66 1.31 17.71
C LEU A 213 -9.07 2.72 17.22
N MET A 214 -10.27 2.86 16.65
CA MET A 214 -10.79 4.17 16.22
C MET A 214 -10.96 5.13 17.40
N VAL A 215 -11.43 4.65 18.53
CA VAL A 215 -11.60 5.46 19.76
C VAL A 215 -10.24 5.85 20.33
N GLU A 216 -9.32 4.90 20.44
CA GLU A 216 -7.99 5.12 21.00
C GLU A 216 -7.16 6.12 20.17
N THR A 217 -7.25 6.03 18.84
CA THR A 217 -6.47 6.87 17.92
C THR A 217 -7.19 8.15 17.49
N GLY A 218 -8.42 8.36 17.93
CA GLY A 218 -9.18 9.58 17.61
C GLY A 218 -9.52 9.71 16.12
N VAL A 219 -9.83 8.61 15.45
CA VAL A 219 -10.17 8.60 14.01
C VAL A 219 -11.32 9.57 13.70
N THR A 220 -11.10 10.44 12.73
CA THR A 220 -12.09 11.42 12.26
C THR A 220 -12.72 11.03 10.92
N CYS A 221 -11.99 10.30 10.08
CA CYS A 221 -12.50 9.86 8.79
C CYS A 221 -11.99 8.47 8.42
N GLY A 222 -12.69 7.82 7.49
CA GLY A 222 -12.28 6.54 6.94
C GLY A 222 -13.22 6.06 5.85
N GLY A 223 -12.70 5.26 4.93
CA GLY A 223 -13.48 4.62 3.87
C GLY A 223 -13.56 3.12 4.09
N GLY A 224 -14.74 2.54 3.93
CA GLY A 224 -14.95 1.10 4.01
C GLY A 224 -16.05 0.61 3.08
N ILE A 225 -16.03 -0.68 2.74
CA ILE A 225 -17.11 -1.32 2.00
C ILE A 225 -18.18 -1.75 3.01
N GLY A 226 -19.46 -1.63 2.67
CA GLY A 226 -20.63 -1.79 3.54
C GLY A 226 -20.72 -3.03 4.45
N ALA A 227 -19.93 -4.07 4.22
CA ALA A 227 -19.83 -5.22 5.13
C ALA A 227 -19.06 -4.91 6.44
N VAL A 228 -18.28 -3.83 6.47
CA VAL A 228 -17.51 -3.36 7.64
C VAL A 228 -18.12 -2.07 8.22
N GLY A 229 -18.90 -1.34 7.42
CA GLY A 229 -19.47 -0.02 7.75
C GLY A 229 -20.69 -0.06 8.71
N GLY A 230 -21.09 -1.22 9.19
CA GLY A 230 -22.24 -1.36 10.09
C GLY A 230 -22.00 -0.93 11.55
N VAL A 231 -20.85 -0.39 11.89
CA VAL A 231 -20.46 -0.07 13.28
C VAL A 231 -20.58 1.42 13.62
N GLY A 232 -20.99 2.26 12.68
CA GLY A 232 -20.86 3.72 12.82
C GLY A 232 -22.15 4.55 12.89
N ALA A 233 -23.29 3.98 13.25
CA ALA A 233 -24.54 4.75 13.44
C ALA A 233 -25.18 4.38 14.78
N GLY A 234 -24.72 5.00 15.84
CA GLY A 234 -25.31 5.00 17.17
C GLY A 234 -24.92 6.27 17.89
#